data_8f496201ac158b2ff023d359f742dc6a
#
_entry.id   8f496201ac158b2ff023d359f742dc6a
#
_cell.length_a   1.000
_cell.length_b   1.000
_cell.length_c   1.000
_cell.angle_alpha   90.00
_cell.angle_beta   90.00
_cell.angle_gamma   90.00
#
_symmetry.space_group_name_H-M   'P 1'
#
loop_
_entity.id
_entity.type
_entity.pdbx_description
1 polymer ?
#
loop_
_entity_poly.entity_id
_entity_poly.type
_entity_poly.pdbx_seq_one_letter_code
_entity_poly.pdbx_strand_id
1 'polypeptide(L)'
;GLLVIATAMRESSRITQQLRGRAGRQGDVGESRFFSSLDDEIMERCGLKSLVSGRHYPTERVSGPIEDKALLKEAERVQRISEGDTFDERVKLMKYTLIGEKHRAMTFEKRTALLDGTYSSDLWQKHAPDLWEKAVEKFGEEELQQKQNIVLAALLNEFWCDYLDYTAYLREGIHLTQIAGRNPAEEYNIACEEYYQGAAESLPDRMAEKLETLLECDILEDYQPLMPSRTYTYLLNDSGEEFKRKPLLLSVFTDNEEIADGKPKDAPADKEEKPQKKGFFAKLFGKK
;
A
#
# COMPACT_ATOMS: atom_id res chain seq x y z
N GLY A 1 21.27 6.58 40.80
CA GLY A 1 21.04 7.03 39.42
C GLY A 1 21.13 5.93 38.40
N LEU A 2 20.55 6.13 37.24
CA LEU A 2 20.60 5.16 36.13
C LEU A 2 21.83 5.42 35.25
N LEU A 3 22.62 4.39 35.02
CA LEU A 3 23.70 4.38 34.02
C LEU A 3 23.17 3.76 32.73
N VAL A 4 23.18 4.51 31.63
CA VAL A 4 22.83 4.03 30.29
C VAL A 4 24.10 3.83 29.49
N ILE A 5 24.29 2.61 28.97
CA ILE A 5 25.45 2.24 28.16
C ILE A 5 24.94 1.88 26.75
N ALA A 6 25.47 2.58 25.74
CA ALA A 6 25.29 2.19 24.34
C ALA A 6 26.60 1.58 23.83
N THR A 7 26.51 0.41 23.20
CA THR A 7 27.66 -0.39 22.73
C THR A 7 27.91 -0.31 21.24
N ALA A 8 27.09 0.47 20.52
CA ALA A 8 27.25 0.71 19.09
C ALA A 8 26.67 2.08 18.75
N MET A 9 27.19 2.71 17.70
CA MET A 9 26.63 3.93 17.15
C MET A 9 25.32 3.64 16.41
N ARG A 10 24.31 4.46 16.66
CA ARG A 10 23.02 4.35 15.99
C ARG A 10 22.96 5.20 14.74
N GLU A 11 22.15 4.79 13.77
CA GLU A 11 22.01 5.48 12.49
C GLU A 11 21.45 6.90 12.63
N SER A 12 20.66 7.15 13.68
CA SER A 12 20.04 8.45 13.92
C SER A 12 20.48 9.07 15.24
N SER A 13 20.86 10.33 15.20
CA SER A 13 21.15 11.17 16.37
C SER A 13 19.95 11.25 17.32
N ARG A 14 18.72 11.20 16.79
CA ARG A 14 17.49 11.14 17.58
C ARG A 14 17.45 9.93 18.50
N ILE A 15 17.83 8.75 18.00
CA ILE A 15 17.88 7.52 18.81
C ILE A 15 18.95 7.66 19.90
N THR A 16 20.11 8.23 19.56
CA THR A 16 21.17 8.53 20.52
C THR A 16 20.66 9.45 21.63
N GLN A 17 19.93 10.52 21.29
CA GLN A 17 19.33 11.43 22.27
C GLN A 17 18.25 10.76 23.12
N GLN A 18 17.41 9.89 22.52
CA GLN A 18 16.42 9.12 23.28
C GLN A 18 17.07 8.18 24.29
N LEU A 19 18.21 7.55 23.94
CA LEU A 19 18.98 6.73 24.87
C LEU A 19 19.55 7.59 26.00
N ARG A 20 20.15 8.75 25.69
CA ARG A 20 20.63 9.70 26.72
C ARG A 20 19.50 10.13 27.66
N GLY A 21 18.32 10.41 27.11
CA GLY A 21 17.15 10.81 27.87
C GLY A 21 16.51 9.69 28.72
N ARG A 22 17.07 8.49 28.72
CA ARG A 22 16.69 7.44 29.67
C ARG A 22 17.32 7.65 31.05
N ALA A 23 18.47 8.29 31.12
CA ALA A 23 19.14 8.70 32.36
C ALA A 23 18.70 10.11 32.76
N GLY A 24 18.74 10.44 34.05
CA GLY A 24 18.47 11.77 34.58
C GLY A 24 17.05 12.28 34.44
N ARG A 25 16.05 11.43 34.46
CA ARG A 25 14.64 11.84 34.37
C ARG A 25 14.16 12.56 35.60
N GLN A 26 13.39 13.63 35.40
CA GLN A 26 12.76 14.41 36.47
C GLN A 26 13.74 14.99 37.52
N GLY A 27 14.98 15.23 37.10
CA GLY A 27 16.02 15.74 37.99
C GLY A 27 16.84 14.71 38.75
N ASP A 28 16.55 13.42 38.52
CA ASP A 28 17.34 12.33 39.10
C ASP A 28 18.77 12.33 38.53
N VAL A 29 19.72 11.93 39.39
CA VAL A 29 21.10 11.75 38.97
C VAL A 29 21.21 10.59 38.01
N GLY A 30 21.81 10.79 36.84
CA GLY A 30 22.02 9.74 35.84
C GLY A 30 23.24 10.02 34.97
N GLU A 31 23.76 8.97 34.38
CA GLU A 31 24.91 9.02 33.49
C GLU A 31 24.64 8.24 32.20
N SER A 32 25.19 8.67 31.08
CA SER A 32 25.14 7.92 29.83
C SER A 32 26.53 7.84 29.21
N ARG A 33 26.93 6.63 28.80
CA ARG A 33 28.19 6.35 28.12
C ARG A 33 27.94 5.68 26.78
N PHE A 34 28.63 6.17 25.74
CA PHE A 34 28.52 5.68 24.39
C PHE A 34 29.87 5.12 23.94
N PHE A 35 29.87 3.90 23.52
CA PHE A 35 31.02 3.20 22.94
C PHE A 35 30.66 2.89 21.48
N SER A 36 31.55 3.21 20.55
CA SER A 36 31.43 2.84 19.14
C SER A 36 32.72 2.21 18.67
N SER A 37 32.63 1.28 17.74
CA SER A 37 33.75 0.65 17.08
C SER A 37 33.87 1.14 15.65
N LEU A 38 35.08 1.17 15.11
CA LEU A 38 35.31 1.38 13.67
C LEU A 38 34.75 0.23 12.83
N ASP A 39 34.44 -0.92 13.47
CA ASP A 39 33.80 -2.08 12.86
C ASP A 39 32.28 -2.12 13.04
N ASP A 40 31.68 -1.06 13.60
CA ASP A 40 30.23 -0.94 13.65
C ASP A 40 29.66 -0.88 12.21
N GLU A 41 28.51 -1.51 11.99
CA GLU A 41 27.86 -1.62 10.67
C GLU A 41 27.72 -0.27 9.96
N ILE A 42 27.34 0.79 10.69
CA ILE A 42 27.22 2.13 10.16
C ILE A 42 28.55 2.69 9.66
N MET A 43 29.66 2.37 10.37
CA MET A 43 31.01 2.82 10.02
C MET A 43 31.52 2.10 8.77
N GLU A 44 31.23 0.78 8.64
CA GLU A 44 31.56 0.00 7.45
C GLU A 44 30.78 0.46 6.24
N ARG A 45 29.46 0.62 6.37
CA ARG A 45 28.55 1.03 5.29
C ARG A 45 28.93 2.40 4.72
N CYS A 46 29.31 3.33 5.58
CA CYS A 46 29.76 4.67 5.15
C CYS A 46 31.24 4.74 4.78
N GLY A 47 31.95 3.62 4.79
CA GLY A 47 33.35 3.55 4.36
C GLY A 47 34.33 4.29 5.26
N LEU A 48 34.02 4.48 6.56
CA LEU A 48 34.88 5.19 7.48
C LEU A 48 36.30 4.62 7.54
N LYS A 49 36.44 3.29 7.41
CA LYS A 49 37.75 2.63 7.37
C LYS A 49 38.69 3.20 6.30
N SER A 50 38.15 3.61 5.16
CA SER A 50 38.93 4.20 4.07
C SER A 50 39.33 5.64 4.32
N LEU A 51 38.59 6.35 5.17
CA LEU A 51 38.82 7.75 5.53
C LEU A 51 39.77 7.91 6.73
N VAL A 52 39.87 6.87 7.56
CA VAL A 52 40.70 6.88 8.77
C VAL A 52 42.14 6.51 8.40
N SER A 53 43.07 7.38 8.81
CA SER A 53 44.50 7.15 8.64
C SER A 53 44.92 5.81 9.28
N GLY A 54 45.75 5.04 8.61
CA GLY A 54 46.30 3.75 9.12
C GLY A 54 46.91 3.81 10.51
N ARG A 55 47.14 5.04 11.04
CA ARG A 55 47.58 5.29 12.41
C ARG A 55 46.61 4.79 13.47
N HIS A 56 45.28 4.73 13.13
CA HIS A 56 44.21 4.31 14.03
C HIS A 56 43.83 2.83 13.86
N TYR A 57 44.48 2.11 12.94
CA TYR A 57 44.39 0.66 12.81
C TYR A 57 45.72 0.01 13.24
N PRO A 58 45.95 -0.10 14.54
CA PRO A 58 47.18 -0.73 15.01
C PRO A 58 47.25 -2.21 14.61
N THR A 59 48.41 -2.63 14.18
CA THR A 59 48.72 -4.06 13.91
C THR A 59 48.75 -4.92 15.19
N GLU A 60 48.85 -4.29 16.33
CA GLU A 60 48.77 -4.91 17.66
C GLU A 60 47.53 -4.46 18.39
N ARG A 61 46.93 -5.35 19.19
CA ARG A 61 45.77 -5.07 20.02
C ARG A 61 46.05 -3.90 20.97
N VAL A 62 45.53 -2.73 20.67
CA VAL A 62 45.55 -1.60 21.60
C VAL A 62 44.45 -1.86 22.64
N SER A 63 44.86 -2.02 23.90
CA SER A 63 43.95 -2.16 25.04
C SER A 63 43.53 -0.76 25.54
N GLY A 64 42.48 -0.19 25.00
CA GLY A 64 41.94 1.08 25.52
C GLY A 64 41.12 1.87 24.49
N PRO A 65 40.32 2.83 24.95
CA PRO A 65 39.53 3.69 24.04
C PRO A 65 40.47 4.63 23.25
N ILE A 66 40.11 4.86 22.00
CA ILE A 66 40.80 5.82 21.15
C ILE A 66 40.15 7.20 21.41
N GLU A 67 40.92 8.12 22.03
CA GLU A 67 40.49 9.48 22.38
C GLU A 67 40.95 10.51 21.35
N ASP A 68 40.77 10.23 20.06
CA ASP A 68 41.10 11.20 18.99
C ASP A 68 39.89 12.03 18.61
N LYS A 69 39.99 13.35 18.84
CA LYS A 69 38.93 14.30 18.48
C LYS A 69 38.61 14.33 16.98
N ALA A 70 39.59 14.06 16.13
CA ALA A 70 39.35 13.99 14.69
C ALA A 70 38.50 12.78 14.33
N LEU A 71 38.77 11.63 14.94
CA LEU A 71 38.00 10.41 14.72
C LEU A 71 36.56 10.54 15.23
N LEU A 72 36.36 11.19 16.38
CA LEU A 72 35.02 11.47 16.89
C LEU A 72 34.20 12.34 15.94
N LYS A 73 34.81 13.38 15.35
CA LYS A 73 34.17 14.23 14.36
C LYS A 73 33.78 13.45 13.08
N GLU A 74 34.65 12.53 12.63
CA GLU A 74 34.35 11.70 11.48
C GLU A 74 33.22 10.68 11.80
N ALA A 75 33.18 10.13 13.00
CA ALA A 75 32.06 9.31 13.44
C ALA A 75 30.72 10.07 13.44
N GLU A 76 30.71 11.30 13.96
CA GLU A 76 29.52 12.18 13.88
C GLU A 76 29.14 12.51 12.43
N ARG A 77 30.14 12.66 11.54
CA ARG A 77 29.90 12.90 10.11
C ARG A 77 29.26 11.68 9.45
N VAL A 78 29.71 10.49 9.73
CA VAL A 78 29.13 9.23 9.27
C VAL A 78 27.66 9.13 9.69
N GLN A 79 27.34 9.46 10.94
CA GLN A 79 25.95 9.47 11.40
C GLN A 79 25.10 10.47 10.59
N ARG A 80 25.59 11.66 10.30
CA ARG A 80 24.87 12.65 9.48
C ARG A 80 24.67 12.18 8.03
N ILE A 81 25.66 11.48 7.44
CA ILE A 81 25.53 10.90 6.10
C ILE A 81 24.41 9.85 6.12
N SER A 82 24.44 8.92 7.06
CA SER A 82 23.42 7.88 7.20
C SER A 82 22.01 8.46 7.42
N GLU A 83 21.90 9.54 8.21
CA GLU A 83 20.63 10.27 8.38
C GLU A 83 20.15 10.91 7.06
N GLY A 84 21.07 11.47 6.28
CA GLY A 84 20.77 12.04 4.96
C GLY A 84 20.26 11.00 3.99
N ASP A 85 20.93 9.86 3.87
CA ASP A 85 20.53 8.76 3.01
C ASP A 85 19.13 8.24 3.39
N THR A 86 18.88 8.04 4.68
CA THR A 86 17.57 7.60 5.19
C THR A 86 16.48 8.66 4.93
N PHE A 87 16.82 9.94 5.02
CA PHE A 87 15.90 11.03 4.70
C PHE A 87 15.54 11.02 3.21
N ASP A 88 16.51 10.88 2.33
CA ASP A 88 16.30 10.83 0.88
C ASP A 88 15.45 9.62 0.46
N GLU A 89 15.64 8.47 1.09
CA GLU A 89 14.79 7.30 0.90
C GLU A 89 13.34 7.58 1.31
N ARG A 90 13.12 8.22 2.46
CA ARG A 90 11.78 8.61 2.91
C ARG A 90 11.11 9.60 1.97
N VAL A 91 11.86 10.58 1.46
CA VAL A 91 11.35 11.54 0.47
C VAL A 91 10.94 10.83 -0.83
N LYS A 92 11.73 9.85 -1.28
CA LYS A 92 11.37 9.02 -2.44
C LYS A 92 10.07 8.25 -2.17
N LEU A 93 9.97 7.55 -1.04
CA LEU A 93 8.77 6.81 -0.65
C LEU A 93 7.54 7.71 -0.54
N MET A 94 7.70 8.91 0.04
CA MET A 94 6.62 9.89 0.15
C MET A 94 6.03 10.27 -1.21
N LYS A 95 6.87 10.43 -2.25
CA LYS A 95 6.40 10.75 -3.61
C LYS A 95 5.46 9.69 -4.18
N TYR A 96 5.66 8.41 -3.83
CA TYR A 96 4.77 7.32 -4.23
C TYR A 96 3.50 7.24 -3.39
N THR A 97 3.55 7.67 -2.13
CA THR A 97 2.38 7.56 -1.23
C THR A 97 1.39 8.71 -1.37
N LEU A 98 1.85 9.91 -1.74
CA LEU A 98 1.01 11.11 -1.82
C LEU A 98 -0.18 10.96 -2.77
N ILE A 99 0.02 10.37 -3.95
CA ILE A 99 -1.06 10.17 -4.92
C ILE A 99 -2.10 9.19 -4.39
N GLY A 100 -1.67 8.10 -3.76
CA GLY A 100 -2.55 7.13 -3.13
C GLY A 100 -3.39 7.75 -2.00
N GLU A 101 -2.80 8.60 -1.17
CA GLU A 101 -3.52 9.31 -0.11
C GLU A 101 -4.54 10.32 -0.67
N LYS A 102 -4.22 11.03 -1.75
CA LYS A 102 -5.18 11.90 -2.46
C LYS A 102 -6.40 11.08 -2.92
N HIS A 103 -6.17 9.98 -3.63
CA HIS A 103 -7.25 9.14 -4.15
C HIS A 103 -8.03 8.45 -3.01
N ARG A 104 -7.34 8.03 -1.94
CA ARG A 104 -7.99 7.50 -0.74
C ARG A 104 -8.96 8.52 -0.14
N ALA A 105 -8.50 9.75 0.08
CA ALA A 105 -9.33 10.80 0.65
C ALA A 105 -10.59 11.04 -0.18
N MET A 106 -10.44 11.17 -1.52
CA MET A 106 -11.57 11.40 -2.43
C MET A 106 -12.58 10.24 -2.43
N THR A 107 -12.08 8.99 -2.45
CA THR A 107 -12.94 7.78 -2.46
C THR A 107 -13.66 7.61 -1.13
N PHE A 108 -12.95 7.78 -0.01
CA PHE A 108 -13.52 7.57 1.32
C PHE A 108 -14.46 8.69 1.74
N GLU A 109 -14.21 9.93 1.32
CA GLU A 109 -15.16 11.04 1.54
C GLU A 109 -16.51 10.75 0.87
N LYS A 110 -16.50 10.35 -0.41
CA LYS A 110 -17.72 9.99 -1.14
C LYS A 110 -18.41 8.77 -0.50
N ARG A 111 -17.64 7.74 -0.14
CA ARG A 111 -18.18 6.55 0.52
C ARG A 111 -18.83 6.89 1.87
N THR A 112 -18.17 7.70 2.69
CA THR A 112 -18.68 8.11 4.00
C THR A 112 -19.97 8.92 3.84
N ALA A 113 -19.99 9.87 2.90
CA ALA A 113 -21.18 10.67 2.63
C ALA A 113 -22.40 9.82 2.20
N LEU A 114 -22.17 8.72 1.46
CA LEU A 114 -23.22 7.76 1.10
C LEU A 114 -23.73 6.99 2.32
N LEU A 115 -22.84 6.54 3.19
CA LEU A 115 -23.20 5.75 4.37
C LEU A 115 -23.87 6.60 5.46
N ASP A 116 -23.46 7.86 5.60
CA ASP A 116 -24.05 8.81 6.56
C ASP A 116 -25.35 9.42 6.04
N GLY A 117 -25.73 9.13 4.79
CA GLY A 117 -26.94 9.68 4.16
C GLY A 117 -26.87 11.17 3.81
N THR A 118 -25.67 11.78 3.90
CA THR A 118 -25.46 13.20 3.52
C THR A 118 -25.38 13.40 2.01
N TYR A 119 -25.12 12.34 1.27
CA TYR A 119 -25.13 12.31 -0.18
C TYR A 119 -26.01 11.16 -0.67
N SER A 120 -26.82 11.43 -1.68
CA SER A 120 -27.64 10.45 -2.38
C SER A 120 -27.25 10.41 -3.85
N SER A 121 -27.04 9.23 -4.39
CA SER A 121 -26.66 9.04 -5.79
C SER A 121 -27.86 9.21 -6.71
N ASP A 122 -27.63 9.77 -7.89
CA ASP A 122 -28.62 9.90 -8.98
C ASP A 122 -28.11 9.25 -10.28
N LEU A 123 -27.14 8.35 -10.17
CA LEU A 123 -26.48 7.74 -11.33
C LEU A 123 -27.42 6.88 -12.17
N TRP A 124 -28.33 6.11 -11.56
CA TRP A 124 -29.30 5.31 -12.28
C TRP A 124 -30.29 6.17 -13.05
N GLN A 125 -30.79 7.25 -12.44
CA GLN A 125 -31.71 8.18 -13.08
C GLN A 125 -31.08 8.87 -14.29
N LYS A 126 -29.76 9.19 -14.20
CA LYS A 126 -29.05 9.92 -15.25
C LYS A 126 -28.56 9.03 -16.40
N HIS A 127 -28.07 7.84 -16.09
CA HIS A 127 -27.37 7.00 -17.06
C HIS A 127 -28.19 5.80 -17.55
N ALA A 128 -29.24 5.40 -16.83
CA ALA A 128 -30.12 4.29 -17.20
C ALA A 128 -31.60 4.62 -16.89
N PRO A 129 -32.18 5.71 -17.43
CA PRO A 129 -33.54 6.14 -17.09
C PRO A 129 -34.61 5.09 -17.37
N ASP A 130 -34.52 4.40 -18.50
CA ASP A 130 -35.49 3.35 -18.87
C ASP A 130 -35.50 2.16 -17.90
N LEU A 131 -34.32 1.78 -17.39
CA LEU A 131 -34.19 0.72 -16.40
C LEU A 131 -34.64 1.22 -15.02
N TRP A 132 -34.36 2.47 -14.70
CA TRP A 132 -34.81 3.10 -13.47
C TRP A 132 -36.33 3.12 -13.36
N GLU A 133 -37.05 3.57 -14.41
CA GLU A 133 -38.51 3.60 -14.44
C GLU A 133 -39.10 2.19 -14.18
N LYS A 134 -38.61 1.17 -14.86
CA LYS A 134 -39.03 -0.24 -14.64
C LYS A 134 -38.76 -0.72 -13.22
N ALA A 135 -37.61 -0.32 -12.64
CA ALA A 135 -37.25 -0.71 -11.29
C ALA A 135 -38.12 0.02 -10.25
N VAL A 136 -38.47 1.29 -10.49
CA VAL A 136 -39.39 2.05 -9.63
C VAL A 136 -40.79 1.43 -9.64
N GLU A 137 -41.30 1.01 -10.81
CA GLU A 137 -42.58 0.31 -10.91
C GLU A 137 -42.58 -1.03 -10.14
N LYS A 138 -41.43 -1.71 -10.10
CA LYS A 138 -41.31 -3.03 -9.45
C LYS A 138 -41.08 -2.94 -7.93
N PHE A 139 -40.24 -2.03 -7.47
CA PHE A 139 -39.74 -2.00 -6.10
C PHE A 139 -40.11 -0.76 -5.29
N GLY A 140 -40.56 0.32 -5.94
CA GLY A 140 -40.79 1.62 -5.30
C GLY A 140 -39.55 2.52 -5.29
N GLU A 141 -39.79 3.82 -5.35
CA GLU A 141 -38.73 4.82 -5.54
C GLU A 141 -37.82 4.96 -4.30
N GLU A 142 -38.43 4.95 -3.10
CA GLU A 142 -37.71 5.23 -1.85
C GLU A 142 -36.74 4.09 -1.48
N GLU A 143 -37.20 2.85 -1.59
CA GLU A 143 -36.37 1.65 -1.34
C GLU A 143 -35.27 1.50 -2.39
N LEU A 144 -35.60 1.76 -3.66
CA LEU A 144 -34.64 1.71 -4.76
C LEU A 144 -33.54 2.78 -4.61
N GLN A 145 -33.89 3.98 -4.13
CA GLN A 145 -32.91 5.04 -3.86
C GLN A 145 -31.92 4.65 -2.76
N GLN A 146 -32.40 4.02 -1.68
CA GLN A 146 -31.52 3.51 -0.64
C GLN A 146 -30.61 2.40 -1.18
N LYS A 147 -31.16 1.51 -1.99
CA LYS A 147 -30.40 0.42 -2.62
C LYS A 147 -29.33 0.95 -3.56
N GLN A 148 -29.62 1.99 -4.33
CA GLN A 148 -28.65 2.68 -5.20
C GLN A 148 -27.42 3.15 -4.43
N ASN A 149 -27.63 3.77 -3.27
CA ASN A 149 -26.54 4.24 -2.42
C ASN A 149 -25.69 3.10 -1.89
N ILE A 150 -26.31 1.98 -1.51
CA ILE A 150 -25.61 0.77 -1.05
C ILE A 150 -24.79 0.14 -2.20
N VAL A 151 -25.37 0.05 -3.40
CA VAL A 151 -24.68 -0.49 -4.59
C VAL A 151 -23.48 0.39 -4.95
N LEU A 152 -23.64 1.71 -4.94
CA LEU A 152 -22.54 2.62 -5.20
C LEU A 152 -21.43 2.49 -4.15
N ALA A 153 -21.77 2.36 -2.86
CA ALA A 153 -20.79 2.13 -1.81
C ALA A 153 -20.04 0.81 -2.01
N ALA A 154 -20.72 -0.24 -2.46
CA ALA A 154 -20.11 -1.53 -2.81
C ALA A 154 -19.11 -1.40 -3.97
N LEU A 155 -19.52 -0.73 -5.05
CA LEU A 155 -18.65 -0.48 -6.21
C LEU A 155 -17.43 0.39 -5.87
N LEU A 156 -17.57 1.36 -4.98
CA LEU A 156 -16.44 2.16 -4.48
C LEU A 156 -15.46 1.30 -3.67
N ASN A 157 -15.95 0.34 -2.88
CA ASN A 157 -15.07 -0.59 -2.16
C ASN A 157 -14.33 -1.52 -3.13
N GLU A 158 -15.02 -2.09 -4.11
CA GLU A 158 -14.43 -2.94 -5.14
C GLU A 158 -13.37 -2.18 -5.92
N PHE A 159 -13.72 -1.00 -6.42
CA PHE A 159 -12.79 -0.11 -7.10
C PHE A 159 -11.53 0.19 -6.26
N TRP A 160 -11.70 0.46 -4.97
CA TRP A 160 -10.57 0.75 -4.09
C TRP A 160 -9.64 -0.46 -3.91
N CYS A 161 -10.20 -1.67 -3.82
CA CYS A 161 -9.40 -2.90 -3.79
C CYS A 161 -8.61 -3.10 -5.08
N ASP A 162 -9.27 -2.94 -6.24
CA ASP A 162 -8.63 -3.08 -7.56
C ASP A 162 -7.53 -2.02 -7.76
N TYR A 163 -7.78 -0.79 -7.29
CA TYR A 163 -6.79 0.28 -7.31
C TYR A 163 -5.55 -0.05 -6.47
N LEU A 164 -5.75 -0.59 -5.26
CA LEU A 164 -4.63 -1.00 -4.40
C LEU A 164 -3.81 -2.13 -5.03
N ASP A 165 -4.46 -3.11 -5.63
CA ASP A 165 -3.79 -4.21 -6.34
C ASP A 165 -3.04 -3.69 -7.58
N TYR A 166 -3.65 -2.78 -8.35
CA TYR A 166 -2.99 -2.13 -9.47
C TYR A 166 -1.74 -1.36 -9.03
N THR A 167 -1.84 -0.55 -7.97
CA THR A 167 -0.71 0.25 -7.48
C THR A 167 0.41 -0.62 -6.89
N ALA A 168 0.07 -1.77 -6.29
CA ALA A 168 1.05 -2.75 -5.83
C ALA A 168 1.81 -3.37 -7.00
N TYR A 169 1.09 -3.81 -8.03
CA TYR A 169 1.69 -4.34 -9.27
C TYR A 169 2.56 -3.31 -9.98
N LEU A 170 2.10 -2.06 -10.07
CA LEU A 170 2.85 -0.99 -10.73
C LEU A 170 4.19 -0.71 -10.03
N ARG A 171 4.23 -0.75 -8.70
CA ARG A 171 5.46 -0.54 -7.91
C ARG A 171 6.55 -1.58 -8.18
N GLU A 172 6.18 -2.80 -8.53
CA GLU A 172 7.16 -3.86 -8.82
C GLU A 172 7.99 -3.57 -10.06
N GLY A 173 7.37 -2.95 -11.08
CA GLY A 173 8.02 -2.71 -12.39
C GLY A 173 8.43 -1.28 -12.70
N ILE A 174 7.95 -0.28 -11.96
CA ILE A 174 8.10 1.13 -12.32
C ILE A 174 9.55 1.61 -12.33
N HIS A 175 10.43 1.00 -11.53
CA HIS A 175 11.85 1.32 -11.49
C HIS A 175 12.55 1.12 -12.86
N LEU A 176 12.04 0.25 -13.72
CA LEU A 176 12.58 -0.01 -15.06
C LEU A 176 12.43 1.20 -15.99
N THR A 177 11.57 2.16 -15.68
CA THR A 177 11.43 3.40 -16.46
C THR A 177 12.68 4.26 -16.42
N GLN A 178 13.55 4.08 -15.41
CA GLN A 178 14.86 4.73 -15.36
C GLN A 178 15.75 4.36 -16.55
N ILE A 179 15.65 3.14 -17.08
CA ILE A 179 16.42 2.68 -18.24
C ILE A 179 16.05 3.52 -19.48
N ALA A 180 14.80 3.97 -19.55
CA ALA A 180 14.31 4.88 -20.59
C ALA A 180 14.55 6.37 -20.28
N GLY A 181 15.29 6.69 -19.22
CA GLY A 181 15.59 8.06 -18.80
C GLY A 181 14.40 8.81 -18.20
N ARG A 182 13.34 8.11 -17.79
CA ARG A 182 12.15 8.71 -17.18
C ARG A 182 12.22 8.65 -15.66
N ASN A 183 11.53 9.58 -14.99
CA ASN A 183 11.44 9.60 -13.54
C ASN A 183 10.38 8.59 -13.06
N PRO A 184 10.75 7.51 -12.35
CA PRO A 184 9.80 6.48 -11.93
C PRO A 184 8.64 7.01 -11.07
N ALA A 185 8.89 8.00 -10.21
CA ALA A 185 7.86 8.56 -9.35
C ALA A 185 6.82 9.37 -10.14
N GLU A 186 7.23 10.07 -11.18
CA GLU A 186 6.33 10.82 -12.07
C GLU A 186 5.50 9.86 -12.92
N GLU A 187 6.13 8.86 -13.54
CA GLU A 187 5.42 7.83 -14.32
C GLU A 187 4.43 7.04 -13.45
N TYR A 188 4.81 6.73 -12.20
CA TYR A 188 3.91 6.10 -11.25
C TYR A 188 2.67 6.98 -10.96
N ASN A 189 2.88 8.26 -10.69
CA ASN A 189 1.79 9.18 -10.39
C ASN A 189 0.84 9.35 -11.60
N ILE A 190 1.39 9.45 -12.82
CA ILE A 190 0.60 9.52 -14.05
C ILE A 190 -0.24 8.25 -14.23
N ALA A 191 0.37 7.08 -14.09
CA ALA A 191 -0.34 5.81 -14.25
C ALA A 191 -1.44 5.60 -13.18
N CYS A 192 -1.19 6.02 -11.95
CA CYS A 192 -2.18 5.98 -10.87
C CYS A 192 -3.36 6.93 -11.15
N GLU A 193 -3.10 8.14 -11.63
CA GLU A 193 -4.13 9.11 -11.98
C GLU A 193 -4.97 8.63 -13.18
N GLU A 194 -4.32 8.12 -14.24
CA GLU A 194 -5.00 7.55 -15.42
C GLU A 194 -5.93 6.39 -15.03
N TYR A 195 -5.46 5.48 -14.17
CA TYR A 195 -6.28 4.37 -13.68
C TYR A 195 -7.48 4.86 -12.88
N TYR A 196 -7.25 5.81 -11.95
CA TYR A 196 -8.30 6.37 -11.11
C TYR A 196 -9.38 7.08 -11.92
N GLN A 197 -8.99 7.87 -12.91
CA GLN A 197 -9.91 8.59 -13.80
C GLN A 197 -10.69 7.61 -14.68
N GLY A 198 -10.03 6.64 -15.32
CA GLY A 198 -10.68 5.64 -16.15
C GLY A 198 -11.72 4.82 -15.38
N ALA A 199 -11.44 4.49 -14.13
CA ALA A 199 -12.41 3.78 -13.28
C ALA A 199 -13.57 4.69 -12.85
N ALA A 200 -13.33 5.98 -12.61
CA ALA A 200 -14.39 6.94 -12.32
C ALA A 200 -15.31 7.16 -13.53
N GLU A 201 -14.76 7.17 -14.74
CA GLU A 201 -15.51 7.27 -15.99
C GLU A 201 -16.36 6.02 -16.28
N SER A 202 -15.90 4.83 -15.88
CA SER A 202 -16.64 3.57 -16.05
C SER A 202 -17.70 3.31 -14.98
N LEU A 203 -17.71 4.10 -13.90
CA LEU A 203 -18.62 3.90 -12.78
C LEU A 203 -20.10 3.96 -13.14
N PRO A 204 -20.59 4.89 -14.02
CA PRO A 204 -21.98 4.93 -14.44
C PRO A 204 -22.42 3.65 -15.18
N ASP A 205 -21.57 3.11 -16.06
CA ASP A 205 -21.87 1.90 -16.83
C ASP A 205 -21.96 0.70 -15.89
N ARG A 206 -21.04 0.58 -14.94
CA ARG A 206 -21.07 -0.46 -13.90
C ARG A 206 -22.32 -0.34 -13.01
N MET A 207 -22.75 0.89 -12.71
CA MET A 207 -24.01 1.11 -11.97
C MET A 207 -25.22 0.63 -12.79
N ALA A 208 -25.25 0.87 -14.10
CA ALA A 208 -26.34 0.41 -14.98
C ALA A 208 -26.37 -1.12 -15.05
N GLU A 209 -25.23 -1.80 -15.20
CA GLU A 209 -25.14 -3.28 -15.16
C GLU A 209 -25.68 -3.86 -13.85
N LYS A 210 -25.37 -3.23 -12.71
CA LYS A 210 -25.91 -3.64 -11.41
C LYS A 210 -27.43 -3.44 -11.31
N LEU A 211 -27.98 -2.43 -11.95
CA LEU A 211 -29.43 -2.23 -12.01
C LEU A 211 -30.11 -3.30 -12.87
N GLU A 212 -29.52 -3.72 -13.99
CA GLU A 212 -29.99 -4.84 -14.78
C GLU A 212 -30.05 -6.13 -13.97
N THR A 213 -28.95 -6.46 -13.26
CA THR A 213 -28.90 -7.64 -12.38
C THR A 213 -29.94 -7.57 -11.26
N LEU A 214 -30.17 -6.37 -10.71
CA LEU A 214 -31.16 -6.16 -9.66
C LEU A 214 -32.58 -6.38 -10.17
N LEU A 215 -32.88 -6.01 -11.41
CA LEU A 215 -34.19 -6.25 -12.05
C LEU A 215 -34.51 -7.72 -12.26
N GLU A 216 -33.50 -8.59 -12.35
CA GLU A 216 -33.66 -10.05 -12.43
C GLU A 216 -34.13 -10.66 -11.09
N CYS A 217 -33.85 -9.98 -9.94
CA CYS A 217 -34.29 -10.43 -8.63
C CYS A 217 -35.78 -10.17 -8.44
N ASP A 218 -36.49 -11.12 -7.81
CA ASP A 218 -37.91 -10.95 -7.47
C ASP A 218 -38.14 -10.03 -6.28
N ILE A 219 -37.22 -10.03 -5.33
CA ILE A 219 -37.29 -9.26 -4.10
C ILE A 219 -35.99 -8.41 -3.97
N LEU A 220 -36.16 -7.13 -3.65
CA LEU A 220 -35.04 -6.20 -3.52
C LEU A 220 -34.05 -6.59 -2.39
N GLU A 221 -34.54 -7.24 -1.34
CA GLU A 221 -33.75 -7.68 -0.19
C GLU A 221 -32.76 -8.79 -0.54
N ASP A 222 -33.07 -9.63 -1.54
CA ASP A 222 -32.20 -10.72 -1.99
C ASP A 222 -30.92 -10.21 -2.63
N TYR A 223 -30.94 -8.99 -3.17
CA TYR A 223 -29.75 -8.34 -3.71
C TYR A 223 -28.92 -7.66 -2.62
N GLN A 224 -27.86 -8.31 -2.14
CA GLN A 224 -26.98 -7.83 -1.05
C GLN A 224 -25.54 -7.57 -1.52
N PRO A 225 -25.21 -6.40 -2.08
CA PRO A 225 -23.90 -6.13 -2.65
C PRO A 225 -22.78 -5.91 -1.63
N LEU A 226 -23.11 -5.65 -0.35
CA LEU A 226 -22.11 -5.29 0.68
C LEU A 226 -21.91 -6.33 1.78
N MET A 227 -22.81 -7.30 1.92
CA MET A 227 -22.74 -8.25 3.03
C MET A 227 -22.09 -9.56 2.61
N PRO A 228 -20.90 -9.91 3.14
CA PRO A 228 -20.42 -11.26 3.05
C PRO A 228 -21.38 -12.16 3.84
N SER A 229 -21.94 -13.17 3.20
CA SER A 229 -22.87 -14.11 3.84
C SER A 229 -22.21 -14.97 4.93
N ARG A 230 -20.88 -14.93 5.08
CA ARG A 230 -20.10 -15.73 6.04
C ARG A 230 -18.83 -14.99 6.47
N THR A 231 -18.42 -15.23 7.73
CA THR A 231 -17.11 -14.83 8.23
C THR A 231 -16.08 -15.87 7.80
N TYR A 232 -15.05 -15.46 7.07
CA TYR A 232 -13.95 -16.33 6.68
C TYR A 232 -12.78 -16.15 7.64
N THR A 233 -12.29 -17.26 8.19
CA THR A 233 -11.05 -17.30 8.97
C THR A 233 -9.94 -17.86 8.10
N TYR A 234 -8.89 -17.09 7.89
CA TYR A 234 -7.71 -17.52 7.14
C TYR A 234 -6.67 -18.07 8.09
N LEU A 235 -6.21 -19.29 7.83
CA LEU A 235 -4.98 -19.81 8.41
C LEU A 235 -3.82 -19.37 7.51
N LEU A 236 -3.00 -18.45 8.02
CA LEU A 236 -1.73 -18.10 7.38
C LEU A 236 -0.75 -19.25 7.62
N ASN A 237 -0.44 -19.99 6.57
CA ASN A 237 0.67 -20.93 6.60
C ASN A 237 1.96 -20.16 6.30
N ASP A 238 2.90 -20.23 7.24
CA ASP A 238 4.22 -19.56 7.17
C ASP A 238 5.20 -20.25 6.19
N SER A 239 4.70 -21.17 5.37
CA SER A 239 5.45 -21.94 4.39
C SER A 239 5.56 -21.23 3.04
N GLY A 240 6.10 -20.02 2.98
CA GLY A 240 6.74 -19.38 1.80
C GLY A 240 6.21 -19.65 0.37
N GLU A 241 5.04 -20.24 0.19
CA GLU A 241 4.44 -20.41 -1.13
C GLU A 241 3.71 -19.15 -1.54
N GLU A 242 4.11 -18.60 -2.67
CA GLU A 242 3.48 -17.45 -3.32
C GLU A 242 1.96 -17.62 -3.38
N PHE A 243 1.27 -16.81 -2.60
CA PHE A 243 -0.18 -16.71 -2.64
C PHE A 243 -0.58 -16.12 -4.00
N LYS A 244 -0.97 -16.94 -4.95
CA LYS A 244 -1.71 -16.48 -6.13
C LYS A 244 -3.06 -15.95 -5.65
N ARG A 245 -3.11 -14.67 -5.32
CA ARG A 245 -4.35 -13.97 -4.97
C ARG A 245 -5.26 -13.98 -6.19
N LYS A 246 -6.26 -14.86 -6.19
CA LYS A 246 -7.50 -14.53 -6.90
C LYS A 246 -8.11 -13.35 -6.15
N PRO A 247 -8.62 -12.32 -6.83
CA PRO A 247 -9.32 -11.23 -6.16
C PRO A 247 -10.48 -11.83 -5.37
N LEU A 248 -10.36 -11.74 -4.03
CA LEU A 248 -11.23 -12.46 -3.09
C LEU A 248 -12.69 -12.00 -3.15
N LEU A 249 -12.92 -10.79 -3.66
CA LEU A 249 -14.26 -10.20 -3.77
C LEU A 249 -15.04 -10.68 -5.01
N LEU A 250 -14.36 -11.01 -6.11
CA LEU A 250 -15.07 -11.47 -7.31
C LEU A 250 -15.59 -12.90 -7.21
N SER A 251 -14.90 -13.77 -6.46
CA SER A 251 -15.34 -15.17 -6.28
C SER A 251 -16.52 -15.34 -5.33
N VAL A 252 -16.74 -14.36 -4.43
CA VAL A 252 -17.87 -14.40 -3.48
C VAL A 252 -19.20 -14.08 -4.15
N PHE A 253 -19.17 -13.35 -5.28
CA PHE A 253 -20.38 -12.91 -5.97
C PHE A 253 -20.74 -13.74 -7.21
N THR A 254 -19.84 -14.60 -7.71
CA THR A 254 -20.10 -15.41 -8.91
C THR A 254 -20.41 -16.89 -8.66
N ASP A 255 -20.18 -17.42 -7.44
CA ASP A 255 -20.26 -18.86 -7.16
C ASP A 255 -21.37 -19.22 -6.17
N ASN A 256 -22.55 -18.62 -6.25
CA ASN A 256 -23.68 -19.03 -5.41
C ASN A 256 -24.40 -20.31 -5.85
N GLU A 257 -24.01 -20.93 -6.97
CA GLU A 257 -24.71 -22.16 -7.45
C GLU A 257 -23.99 -23.51 -7.23
N GLU A 258 -22.72 -23.54 -6.74
CA GLU A 258 -21.97 -24.82 -6.66
C GLU A 258 -21.53 -25.30 -5.26
N ILE A 259 -22.00 -24.69 -4.15
CA ILE A 259 -21.62 -25.13 -2.79
C ILE A 259 -22.74 -25.93 -2.09
N ALA A 260 -23.52 -26.74 -2.82
CA ALA A 260 -24.47 -27.63 -2.17
C ALA A 260 -23.94 -29.07 -2.00
N ASP A 261 -22.86 -29.51 -2.62
CA ASP A 261 -22.34 -30.86 -2.49
C ASP A 261 -20.83 -30.90 -2.22
N GLY A 262 -20.51 -31.20 -0.95
CA GLY A 262 -19.15 -31.39 -0.45
C GLY A 262 -18.46 -32.66 -0.97
N LYS A 263 -17.91 -32.62 -2.16
CA LYS A 263 -16.89 -33.58 -2.61
C LYS A 263 -15.82 -32.87 -3.47
N PRO A 264 -14.53 -33.05 -3.20
CA PRO A 264 -13.50 -32.56 -4.09
C PRO A 264 -13.50 -33.38 -5.39
N LYS A 265 -13.64 -32.69 -6.51
CA LYS A 265 -13.40 -33.29 -7.83
C LYS A 265 -11.99 -32.90 -8.28
N ASP A 266 -11.21 -33.93 -8.59
CA ASP A 266 -9.92 -33.86 -9.25
C ASP A 266 -10.01 -33.07 -10.56
N ALA A 267 -9.12 -32.10 -10.75
CA ALA A 267 -9.05 -31.29 -11.95
C ALA A 267 -8.29 -32.03 -13.05
N PRO A 268 -8.79 -32.10 -14.27
CA PRO A 268 -7.96 -32.40 -15.42
C PRO A 268 -7.28 -31.13 -15.94
N ALA A 269 -6.01 -31.29 -16.25
CA ALA A 269 -5.21 -30.27 -16.88
C ALA A 269 -5.70 -29.97 -18.30
N ASP A 270 -6.20 -28.78 -18.55
CA ASP A 270 -6.32 -28.27 -19.91
C ASP A 270 -5.76 -26.85 -20.01
N LYS A 271 -4.93 -26.71 -21.04
CA LYS A 271 -4.20 -25.51 -21.40
C LYS A 271 -5.17 -24.54 -22.06
N GLU A 272 -5.58 -23.49 -21.38
CA GLU A 272 -6.18 -22.34 -22.05
C GLU A 272 -5.24 -21.12 -21.96
N GLU A 273 -4.99 -20.57 -23.13
CA GLU A 273 -4.16 -19.41 -23.39
C GLU A 273 -4.73 -18.17 -22.66
N LYS A 274 -3.93 -17.59 -21.79
CA LYS A 274 -4.23 -16.31 -21.16
C LYS A 274 -4.33 -15.22 -22.22
N PRO A 275 -5.35 -14.37 -22.23
CA PRO A 275 -5.33 -13.17 -23.03
C PRO A 275 -4.15 -12.30 -22.60
N GLN A 276 -3.21 -12.12 -23.50
CA GLN A 276 -2.06 -11.23 -23.30
C GLN A 276 -2.58 -9.82 -23.06
N LYS A 277 -2.41 -9.31 -21.85
CA LYS A 277 -2.54 -7.88 -21.56
C LYS A 277 -1.37 -7.14 -22.25
N LYS A 278 -1.45 -7.04 -23.58
CA LYS A 278 -0.59 -6.22 -24.40
C LYS A 278 -1.06 -4.77 -24.32
N GLY A 279 -0.60 -4.04 -23.33
CA GLY A 279 -1.03 -2.64 -23.29
C GLY A 279 -0.06 -1.74 -22.56
N PHE A 280 0.34 -2.12 -21.39
CA PHE A 280 1.06 -1.21 -20.51
C PHE A 280 2.53 -1.02 -20.92
N PHE A 281 3.27 -2.10 -21.16
CA PHE A 281 4.67 -2.00 -21.58
C PHE A 281 4.86 -1.46 -23.01
N ALA A 282 3.92 -1.71 -23.93
CA ALA A 282 3.99 -1.15 -25.27
C ALA A 282 3.75 0.37 -25.33
N LYS A 283 3.01 0.94 -24.38
CA LYS A 283 2.86 2.40 -24.23
C LYS A 283 4.07 3.05 -23.54
N LEU A 284 4.72 2.34 -22.61
CA LEU A 284 5.89 2.84 -21.87
C LEU A 284 7.18 2.86 -22.73
N PHE A 285 7.33 1.93 -23.68
CA PHE A 285 8.55 1.79 -24.47
C PHE A 285 8.41 2.23 -25.94
N GLY A 286 7.34 2.93 -26.30
CA GLY A 286 7.13 3.68 -27.54
C GLY A 286 7.69 2.99 -28.78
N LYS A 287 6.84 2.55 -29.67
CA LYS A 287 7.28 2.20 -31.04
C LYS A 287 8.00 3.42 -31.64
N LYS A 288 9.28 3.20 -32.03
CA LYS A 288 9.87 3.99 -33.11
C LYS A 288 9.23 3.60 -34.44
#